data_a718dabbb5d3f71b7f6210b274844e86
#
_entry.id   a718dabbb5d3f71b7f6210b274844e86
#
_cell.length_a   1.000
_cell.length_b   1.000
_cell.length_c   1.000
_cell.angle_alpha   90.00
_cell.angle_beta   90.00
_cell.angle_gamma   90.00
#
_symmetry.space_group_name_H-M   'P 1'
#
loop_
_entity.id
_entity.type
_entity.pdbx_description
1 polymer ?
#
loop_
_entity_poly.entity_id
_entity_poly.type
_entity_poly.pdbx_seq_one_letter_code
_entity_poly.pdbx_strand_id
1 'polypeptide(L)'
;MAWVETDSLSFTARHDDADTGSAQRILDRLEDLRLRMEERFPEAPGDVTVVIHDNPAWLSAAHPLLPAVRWSAAPAGRRYLAGWPMAGEIHVLNDYWTERRAAGEDSLTALLGTAERMYCQLVLAANNDRLPPMWTPQRFLTYLRWAWLIEGGAQYFTGQTSLFRAAVITRLREGERPRFPPTRRDAVILGGTIFDLLDRHAGPEACAMLVARLRREGPGSNLALAFDAPLGKIERAWREQLDEIVYRQSERLDAPSLSEALNRSSPGRVREELDLPTPPELDLGTPSEWFENGDSPGRPVEKPDEDSREQDRRQEPRR
;
A
#
# COMPACT_ATOMS: atom_id res chain seq x y z
N MET A 1 27.03 21.75 5.17
CA MET A 1 26.83 20.32 4.97
C MET A 1 27.47 19.94 3.66
N ALA A 2 28.35 18.96 3.66
CA ALA A 2 28.91 18.40 2.44
C ALA A 2 28.09 17.15 2.09
N TRP A 3 27.48 17.17 0.92
CA TRP A 3 26.83 15.97 0.39
C TRP A 3 27.91 14.98 -0.04
N VAL A 4 27.74 13.73 0.36
CA VAL A 4 28.59 12.59 0.01
C VAL A 4 27.77 11.64 -0.84
N GLU A 5 28.42 10.94 -1.76
CA GLU A 5 27.81 9.88 -2.56
C GLU A 5 28.38 8.52 -2.15
N THR A 6 27.51 7.56 -2.01
CA THR A 6 27.84 6.15 -1.80
C THR A 6 27.17 5.34 -2.89
N ASP A 7 27.94 4.51 -3.59
CA ASP A 7 27.47 3.75 -4.75
C ASP A 7 27.34 2.26 -4.42
N SER A 8 26.37 1.62 -5.05
CA SER A 8 26.25 0.17 -5.19
C SER A 8 26.21 -0.21 -6.67
N LEU A 9 25.85 -1.44 -6.99
CA LEU A 9 25.81 -1.91 -8.38
C LEU A 9 24.75 -1.16 -9.22
N SER A 10 23.59 -0.90 -8.62
CA SER A 10 22.39 -0.38 -9.33
C SER A 10 21.84 0.92 -8.72
N PHE A 11 22.44 1.41 -7.63
CA PHE A 11 21.94 2.58 -6.90
C PHE A 11 23.09 3.49 -6.45
N THR A 12 22.77 4.78 -6.37
CA THR A 12 23.65 5.79 -5.76
C THR A 12 22.90 6.48 -4.63
N ALA A 13 23.46 6.56 -3.42
CA ALA A 13 22.89 7.32 -2.31
C ALA A 13 23.57 8.66 -2.16
N ARG A 14 22.80 9.75 -2.07
CA ARG A 14 23.24 11.09 -1.71
C ARG A 14 22.81 11.41 -0.28
N HIS A 15 23.77 11.71 0.58
CA HIS A 15 23.51 11.85 2.02
C HIS A 15 24.52 12.78 2.70
N ASP A 16 24.29 13.11 3.97
CA ASP A 16 25.30 13.71 4.84
C ASP A 16 26.34 12.67 5.23
N ASP A 17 27.60 13.07 5.43
CA ASP A 17 28.68 12.16 5.82
C ASP A 17 28.36 11.32 7.07
N ALA A 18 27.61 11.90 8.03
CA ALA A 18 27.15 11.21 9.21
C ALA A 18 26.19 10.04 8.92
N ASP A 19 25.51 10.03 7.78
CA ASP A 19 24.55 9.03 7.38
C ASP A 19 25.12 7.89 6.50
N THR A 20 26.46 7.85 6.30
CA THR A 20 27.14 6.87 5.42
C THR A 20 26.77 5.41 5.75
N GLY A 21 26.75 5.05 7.03
CA GLY A 21 26.37 3.70 7.45
C GLY A 21 24.91 3.36 7.16
N SER A 22 23.99 4.33 7.24
CA SER A 22 22.58 4.17 6.88
C SER A 22 22.42 4.07 5.37
N ALA A 23 23.15 4.89 4.60
CA ALA A 23 23.16 4.85 3.15
C ALA A 23 23.55 3.45 2.64
N GLN A 24 24.65 2.88 3.15
CA GLN A 24 25.10 1.55 2.76
C GLN A 24 24.01 0.49 3.04
N ARG A 25 23.42 0.49 4.25
CA ARG A 25 22.33 -0.46 4.59
C ARG A 25 21.10 -0.32 3.68
N ILE A 26 20.76 0.90 3.28
CA ILE A 26 19.66 1.15 2.34
C ILE A 26 20.00 0.57 0.97
N LEU A 27 21.20 0.83 0.46
CA LEU A 27 21.67 0.35 -0.84
C LEU A 27 21.68 -1.20 -0.88
N ASP A 28 22.23 -1.85 0.14
CA ASP A 28 22.27 -3.30 0.22
C ASP A 28 20.85 -3.91 0.15
N ARG A 29 19.89 -3.35 0.90
CA ARG A 29 18.49 -3.82 0.87
C ARG A 29 17.80 -3.54 -0.47
N LEU A 30 18.15 -2.45 -1.15
CA LEU A 30 17.61 -2.14 -2.48
C LEU A 30 18.14 -3.09 -3.55
N GLU A 31 19.42 -3.48 -3.49
CA GLU A 31 19.96 -4.51 -4.40
C GLU A 31 19.25 -5.86 -4.21
N ASP A 32 19.10 -6.30 -2.95
CA ASP A 32 18.35 -7.53 -2.64
C ASP A 32 16.89 -7.45 -3.13
N LEU A 33 16.25 -6.29 -2.96
CA LEU A 33 14.89 -6.11 -3.43
C LEU A 33 14.81 -6.10 -4.96
N ARG A 34 15.77 -5.44 -5.63
CA ARG A 34 15.82 -5.38 -7.09
C ARG A 34 15.86 -6.78 -7.69
N LEU A 35 16.71 -7.66 -7.18
CA LEU A 35 16.79 -9.06 -7.62
C LEU A 35 15.44 -9.79 -7.48
N ARG A 36 14.76 -9.62 -6.32
CA ARG A 36 13.42 -10.21 -6.11
C ARG A 36 12.36 -9.62 -7.04
N MET A 37 12.47 -8.34 -7.43
CA MET A 37 11.54 -7.71 -8.36
C MET A 37 11.76 -8.18 -9.79
N GLU A 38 13.00 -8.42 -10.22
CA GLU A 38 13.33 -8.98 -11.54
C GLU A 38 12.73 -10.38 -11.78
N GLU A 39 12.53 -11.16 -10.70
CA GLU A 39 11.85 -12.45 -10.80
C GLU A 39 10.35 -12.33 -11.12
N ARG A 40 9.74 -11.18 -10.81
CA ARG A 40 8.27 -10.98 -10.88
C ARG A 40 7.83 -9.99 -11.93
N PHE A 41 8.70 -9.06 -12.28
CA PHE A 41 8.39 -7.95 -13.19
C PHE A 41 9.42 -7.90 -14.33
N PRO A 42 8.97 -7.68 -15.58
CA PRO A 42 9.87 -7.56 -16.73
C PRO A 42 10.89 -6.42 -16.59
N GLU A 43 10.53 -5.34 -15.91
CA GLU A 43 11.38 -4.17 -15.73
C GLU A 43 11.60 -3.87 -14.24
N ALA A 44 12.86 -3.86 -13.80
CA ALA A 44 13.29 -3.40 -12.48
C ALA A 44 14.38 -2.33 -12.67
N PRO A 45 14.02 -1.03 -12.59
CA PRO A 45 14.93 0.06 -12.88
C PRO A 45 16.22 0.00 -12.07
N GLY A 46 17.37 0.14 -12.75
CA GLY A 46 18.68 0.47 -12.15
C GLY A 46 18.95 1.96 -12.27
N ASP A 47 20.17 2.39 -11.89
CA ASP A 47 20.63 3.78 -11.92
C ASP A 47 19.70 4.74 -11.16
N VAL A 48 19.13 4.27 -10.04
CA VAL A 48 18.24 5.05 -9.18
C VAL A 48 19.05 5.73 -8.07
N THR A 49 18.85 7.05 -7.94
CA THR A 49 19.46 7.83 -6.87
C THR A 49 18.57 7.84 -5.62
N VAL A 50 19.14 7.54 -4.46
CA VAL A 50 18.48 7.66 -3.15
C VAL A 50 18.97 8.91 -2.45
N VAL A 51 18.11 9.90 -2.24
CA VAL A 51 18.44 11.13 -1.53
C VAL A 51 17.96 11.01 -0.09
N ILE A 52 18.91 10.96 0.85
CA ILE A 52 18.64 10.83 2.28
C ILE A 52 18.63 12.23 2.91
N HIS A 53 17.47 12.65 3.40
CA HIS A 53 17.28 13.97 4.00
C HIS A 53 17.48 13.92 5.51
N ASP A 54 18.33 14.79 6.01
CA ASP A 54 18.56 15.03 7.43
C ASP A 54 17.46 15.88 8.09
N ASN A 55 16.47 16.36 7.31
CA ASN A 55 15.40 17.21 7.80
C ASN A 55 14.09 16.98 7.02
N PRO A 56 12.94 16.79 7.71
CA PRO A 56 11.61 16.65 7.08
C PRO A 56 11.19 17.86 6.22
N ALA A 57 11.74 19.05 6.47
CA ALA A 57 11.46 20.23 5.67
C ALA A 57 12.09 20.11 4.27
N TRP A 58 13.31 19.59 4.16
CA TRP A 58 13.97 19.34 2.89
C TRP A 58 13.24 18.29 2.05
N LEU A 59 12.81 17.20 2.67
CA LEU A 59 11.96 16.21 2.00
C LEU A 59 10.66 16.85 1.46
N SER A 60 10.05 17.77 2.22
CA SER A 60 8.82 18.47 1.81
C SER A 60 9.10 19.52 0.71
N ALA A 61 10.28 20.14 0.72
CA ALA A 61 10.70 21.08 -0.31
C ALA A 61 11.04 20.36 -1.63
N ALA A 62 11.67 19.19 -1.56
CA ALA A 62 11.97 18.36 -2.72
C ALA A 62 10.69 17.92 -3.45
N HIS A 63 9.58 17.74 -2.71
CA HIS A 63 8.31 17.38 -3.32
C HIS A 63 7.13 18.21 -2.78
N PRO A 64 6.71 19.27 -3.50
CA PRO A 64 5.72 20.25 -3.01
C PRO A 64 4.30 19.64 -2.78
N LEU A 65 3.98 18.48 -3.36
CA LEU A 65 2.70 17.79 -3.15
C LEU A 65 2.69 16.92 -1.89
N LEU A 66 3.84 16.56 -1.33
CA LEU A 66 3.93 15.67 -0.17
C LEU A 66 3.19 16.22 1.07
N PRO A 67 3.25 17.54 1.41
CA PRO A 67 2.45 18.09 2.49
C PRO A 67 0.95 17.90 2.28
N ALA A 68 0.45 18.06 1.05
CA ALA A 68 -0.96 17.85 0.71
C ALA A 68 -1.37 16.38 0.83
N VAL A 69 -0.50 15.45 0.42
CA VAL A 69 -0.71 14.01 0.60
C VAL A 69 -0.76 13.65 2.08
N ARG A 70 0.18 14.14 2.88
CA ARG A 70 0.20 13.93 4.34
C ARG A 70 -1.05 14.49 5.01
N TRP A 71 -1.45 15.70 4.64
CA TRP A 71 -2.67 16.30 5.21
C TRP A 71 -3.92 15.49 4.89
N SER A 72 -4.00 14.94 3.69
CA SER A 72 -5.16 14.16 3.24
C SER A 72 -5.18 12.71 3.74
N ALA A 73 -4.07 12.19 4.26
CA ALA A 73 -3.98 10.85 4.83
C ALA A 73 -4.62 10.76 6.21
N ALA A 74 -5.17 9.60 6.57
CA ALA A 74 -5.64 9.31 7.91
C ALA A 74 -4.52 9.55 8.94
N PRO A 75 -4.84 10.04 10.15
CA PRO A 75 -3.84 10.33 11.18
C PRO A 75 -2.87 9.17 11.43
N ALA A 76 -3.38 7.94 11.51
CA ALA A 76 -2.58 6.74 11.67
C ALA A 76 -1.57 6.50 10.52
N GLY A 77 -1.88 6.97 9.30
CA GLY A 77 -1.05 6.79 8.10
C GLY A 77 0.03 7.86 7.91
N ARG A 78 -0.15 9.05 8.48
CA ARG A 78 0.74 10.21 8.21
C ARG A 78 2.20 9.95 8.51
N ARG A 79 2.50 9.15 9.52
CA ARG A 79 3.88 8.82 9.91
C ARG A 79 4.61 8.03 8.84
N TYR A 80 3.92 7.16 8.10
CA TYR A 80 4.49 6.29 7.08
C TYR A 80 4.79 6.99 5.76
N LEU A 81 4.34 8.24 5.60
CA LEU A 81 4.74 9.11 4.49
C LEU A 81 6.10 9.75 4.80
N ALA A 82 7.12 8.92 4.93
CA ALA A 82 8.49 9.29 5.28
C ALA A 82 9.44 9.34 4.08
N GLY A 83 8.93 9.09 2.88
CA GLY A 83 9.65 9.17 1.62
C GLY A 83 8.74 9.45 0.45
N TRP A 84 9.35 9.65 -0.72
CA TRP A 84 8.67 9.94 -1.96
C TRP A 84 9.49 9.49 -3.17
N PRO A 85 8.90 8.76 -4.14
CA PRO A 85 9.58 8.39 -5.36
C PRO A 85 9.47 9.50 -6.41
N MET A 86 10.56 9.73 -7.16
CA MET A 86 10.59 10.58 -8.34
C MET A 86 11.17 9.81 -9.55
N ALA A 87 11.19 10.39 -10.77
CA ALA A 87 11.75 9.72 -11.93
C ALA A 87 13.27 9.49 -11.72
N GLY A 88 13.65 8.23 -11.50
CA GLY A 88 15.03 7.87 -11.26
C GLY A 88 15.56 8.29 -9.88
N GLU A 89 14.71 8.83 -9.00
CA GLU A 89 15.12 9.23 -7.65
C GLU A 89 14.14 8.76 -6.58
N ILE A 90 14.67 8.48 -5.39
CA ILE A 90 13.92 8.16 -4.18
C ILE A 90 14.35 9.12 -3.09
N HIS A 91 13.41 9.85 -2.50
CA HIS A 91 13.68 10.74 -1.38
C HIS A 91 13.18 10.10 -0.08
N VAL A 92 14.05 9.98 0.92
CA VAL A 92 13.72 9.40 2.23
C VAL A 92 14.29 10.25 3.37
N LEU A 93 13.77 10.06 4.56
CA LEU A 93 14.37 10.62 5.78
C LEU A 93 15.48 9.72 6.27
N ASN A 94 16.48 10.32 6.92
CA ASN A 94 17.53 9.57 7.61
C ASN A 94 16.99 8.80 8.84
N ASP A 95 17.80 7.93 9.43
CA ASP A 95 17.42 7.07 10.55
C ASP A 95 16.94 7.88 11.76
N TYR A 96 17.59 8.99 12.09
CA TYR A 96 17.21 9.84 13.21
C TYR A 96 15.75 10.33 13.13
N TRP A 97 15.32 10.86 11.99
CA TRP A 97 13.94 11.32 11.79
C TRP A 97 12.96 10.18 11.59
N THR A 98 13.43 9.05 11.09
CA THR A 98 12.67 7.82 10.92
C THR A 98 12.30 7.23 12.28
N GLU A 99 13.26 7.10 13.20
CA GLU A 99 13.05 6.63 14.57
C GLU A 99 12.08 7.52 15.35
N ARG A 100 12.22 8.84 15.23
CA ARG A 100 11.30 9.80 15.91
C ARG A 100 9.85 9.72 15.41
N ARG A 101 9.60 9.13 14.25
CA ARG A 101 8.25 8.89 13.71
C ARG A 101 7.65 7.56 14.15
N ALA A 102 8.47 6.64 14.60
CA ALA A 102 8.04 5.30 14.95
C ALA A 102 7.09 5.29 16.16
N ALA A 103 6.19 4.31 16.15
CA ALA A 103 5.28 4.04 17.28
C ALA A 103 5.34 2.55 17.65
N GLY A 104 6.56 2.09 17.96
CA GLY A 104 6.87 0.71 18.25
C GLY A 104 7.68 0.03 17.16
N GLU A 105 8.10 -1.19 17.41
CA GLU A 105 9.08 -1.96 16.62
C GLU A 105 8.61 -2.20 15.15
N ASP A 106 7.39 -2.71 14.95
CA ASP A 106 6.82 -2.91 13.61
C ASP A 106 6.78 -1.60 12.82
N SER A 107 6.39 -0.51 13.49
CA SER A 107 6.35 0.82 12.88
C SER A 107 7.74 1.32 12.50
N LEU A 108 8.75 1.07 13.34
CA LEU A 108 10.13 1.42 13.04
C LEU A 108 10.64 0.64 11.84
N THR A 109 10.44 -0.68 11.84
CA THR A 109 10.83 -1.57 10.74
C THR A 109 10.17 -1.14 9.41
N ALA A 110 8.86 -0.83 9.43
CA ALA A 110 8.15 -0.32 8.26
C ALA A 110 8.71 1.03 7.78
N LEU A 111 9.10 1.91 8.68
CA LEU A 111 9.65 3.23 8.35
C LEU A 111 11.08 3.12 7.80
N LEU A 112 11.93 2.28 8.37
CA LEU A 112 13.26 1.98 7.85
C LEU A 112 13.20 1.35 6.46
N GLY A 113 12.14 0.61 6.15
CA GLY A 113 11.84 0.05 4.82
C GLY A 113 11.17 1.03 3.85
N THR A 114 11.26 2.35 4.09
CA THR A 114 10.63 3.34 3.19
C THR A 114 11.28 3.37 1.82
N ALA A 115 12.61 3.27 1.73
CA ALA A 115 13.32 3.27 0.45
C ALA A 115 12.88 2.11 -0.44
N GLU A 116 12.73 0.92 0.14
CA GLU A 116 12.26 -0.28 -0.56
C GLU A 116 10.83 -0.11 -1.09
N ARG A 117 9.91 0.49 -0.30
CA ARG A 117 8.55 0.78 -0.80
C ARG A 117 8.57 1.79 -1.95
N MET A 118 9.40 2.83 -1.85
CA MET A 118 9.52 3.84 -2.91
C MET A 118 10.12 3.24 -4.18
N TYR A 119 11.13 2.38 -4.05
CA TYR A 119 11.69 1.65 -5.19
C TYR A 119 10.64 0.71 -5.83
N CYS A 120 9.90 -0.02 -5.00
CA CYS A 120 8.81 -0.85 -5.53
C CYS A 120 7.80 -0.01 -6.34
N GLN A 121 7.45 1.21 -5.90
CA GLN A 121 6.58 2.11 -6.69
C GLN A 121 7.20 2.48 -8.06
N LEU A 122 8.53 2.63 -8.15
CA LEU A 122 9.22 2.84 -9.43
C LEU A 122 9.13 1.59 -10.32
N VAL A 123 9.32 0.40 -9.76
CA VAL A 123 9.14 -0.87 -10.49
C VAL A 123 7.71 -1.00 -11.02
N LEU A 124 6.70 -0.74 -10.19
CA LEU A 124 5.30 -0.79 -10.63
C LEU A 124 5.02 0.21 -11.77
N ALA A 125 5.62 1.40 -11.70
CA ALA A 125 5.49 2.42 -12.73
C ALA A 125 6.22 2.05 -14.03
N ALA A 126 7.37 1.40 -13.96
CA ALA A 126 8.11 0.93 -15.13
C ALA A 126 7.30 -0.15 -15.90
N ASN A 127 6.58 -0.99 -15.16
CA ASN A 127 5.78 -2.07 -15.74
C ASN A 127 4.33 -1.66 -16.08
N ASN A 128 3.96 -0.38 -15.88
CA ASN A 128 2.62 0.11 -16.21
C ASN A 128 2.61 1.62 -16.46
N ASP A 129 2.53 2.01 -17.74
CA ASP A 129 2.53 3.42 -18.21
C ASP A 129 1.48 4.31 -17.52
N ARG A 130 0.44 3.72 -16.96
CA ARG A 130 -0.65 4.44 -16.28
C ARG A 130 -0.38 4.68 -14.80
N LEU A 131 0.59 4.00 -14.22
CA LEU A 131 0.99 4.24 -12.84
C LEU A 131 2.11 5.28 -12.84
N PRO A 132 1.97 6.35 -12.06
CA PRO A 132 3.00 7.37 -12.04
C PRO A 132 4.29 6.84 -11.42
N PRO A 133 5.36 7.55 -11.74
CA PRO A 133 5.90 8.50 -10.79
C PRO A 133 5.29 9.89 -10.97
N MET A 134 5.06 10.63 -9.88
CA MET A 134 4.12 11.73 -9.76
C MET A 134 4.77 13.10 -9.85
N TRP A 135 4.99 13.64 -11.07
CA TRP A 135 5.57 14.99 -11.20
C TRP A 135 4.70 16.00 -11.90
N THR A 136 3.60 15.54 -12.50
CA THR A 136 2.66 16.44 -13.15
C THR A 136 1.31 16.41 -12.42
N PRO A 137 0.53 17.49 -12.46
CA PRO A 137 -0.83 17.49 -11.88
C PRO A 137 -1.70 16.34 -12.39
N GLN A 138 -1.58 15.97 -13.66
CA GLN A 138 -2.35 14.87 -14.25
C GLN A 138 -1.94 13.52 -13.66
N ARG A 139 -0.65 13.27 -13.48
CA ARG A 139 -0.14 12.05 -12.86
C ARG A 139 -0.48 12.00 -11.37
N PHE A 140 -0.52 13.14 -10.70
CA PHE A 140 -1.00 13.22 -9.32
C PHE A 140 -2.48 12.82 -9.20
N LEU A 141 -3.35 13.26 -10.11
CA LEU A 141 -4.74 12.82 -10.14
C LEU A 141 -4.87 11.31 -10.37
N THR A 142 -4.02 10.76 -11.23
CA THR A 142 -3.95 9.31 -11.44
C THR A 142 -3.53 8.58 -10.17
N TYR A 143 -2.51 9.08 -9.46
CA TYR A 143 -2.13 8.55 -8.14
C TYR A 143 -3.29 8.58 -7.16
N LEU A 144 -4.01 9.69 -7.02
CA LEU A 144 -5.13 9.78 -6.10
C LEU A 144 -6.21 8.72 -6.37
N ARG A 145 -6.41 8.36 -7.64
CA ARG A 145 -7.35 7.32 -8.06
C ARG A 145 -6.85 5.90 -7.73
N TRP A 146 -5.55 5.67 -7.84
CA TRP A 146 -4.91 4.36 -7.73
C TRP A 146 -4.02 4.23 -6.48
N ALA A 147 -4.11 5.17 -5.53
CA ALA A 147 -3.24 5.23 -4.36
C ALA A 147 -3.22 3.92 -3.56
N TRP A 148 -4.39 3.28 -3.37
CA TRP A 148 -4.48 2.00 -2.67
C TRP A 148 -3.70 0.88 -3.36
N LEU A 149 -3.67 0.90 -4.70
CA LEU A 149 -2.95 -0.11 -5.49
C LEU A 149 -1.45 0.15 -5.45
N ILE A 150 -1.03 1.42 -5.58
CA ILE A 150 0.38 1.82 -5.58
C ILE A 150 0.99 1.59 -4.19
N GLU A 151 0.37 2.13 -3.16
CA GLU A 151 0.85 1.99 -1.78
C GLU A 151 0.72 0.54 -1.28
N GLY A 152 -0.40 -0.11 -1.60
CA GLY A 152 -0.64 -1.51 -1.21
C GLY A 152 0.27 -2.49 -1.92
N GLY A 153 0.50 -2.31 -3.22
CA GLY A 153 1.45 -3.11 -3.98
C GLY A 153 2.87 -2.94 -3.44
N ALA A 154 3.27 -1.68 -3.15
CA ALA A 154 4.57 -1.43 -2.54
C ALA A 154 4.74 -2.14 -1.19
N GLN A 155 3.73 -2.14 -0.31
CA GLN A 155 3.76 -2.88 0.95
C GLN A 155 3.85 -4.39 0.74
N TYR A 156 3.04 -4.92 -0.18
CA TYR A 156 2.96 -6.35 -0.44
C TYR A 156 4.27 -6.90 -1.03
N PHE A 157 4.76 -6.31 -2.12
CA PHE A 157 5.96 -6.81 -2.80
C PHE A 157 7.25 -6.60 -2.00
N THR A 158 7.25 -5.67 -1.03
CA THR A 158 8.37 -5.52 -0.07
C THR A 158 8.20 -6.40 1.18
N GLY A 159 7.10 -7.16 1.31
CA GLY A 159 6.82 -8.01 2.47
C GLY A 159 6.47 -7.24 3.74
N GLN A 160 6.05 -5.97 3.61
CA GLN A 160 5.84 -5.09 4.76
C GLN A 160 4.38 -5.00 5.23
N THR A 161 3.42 -5.67 4.58
CA THR A 161 1.98 -5.54 4.92
C THR A 161 1.71 -5.82 6.40
N SER A 162 2.34 -6.85 6.97
CA SER A 162 2.15 -7.22 8.37
C SER A 162 2.61 -6.13 9.36
N LEU A 163 3.61 -5.33 8.99
CA LEU A 163 4.16 -4.25 9.82
C LEU A 163 3.19 -3.07 10.00
N PHE A 164 2.18 -2.98 9.13
CA PHE A 164 1.14 -1.94 9.22
C PHE A 164 -0.06 -2.34 10.10
N ARG A 165 -0.07 -3.55 10.65
CA ARG A 165 -1.22 -4.09 11.41
C ARG A 165 -1.66 -3.16 12.55
N ALA A 166 -0.74 -2.63 13.35
CA ALA A 166 -1.07 -1.69 14.40
C ALA A 166 -1.71 -0.39 13.87
N ALA A 167 -1.25 0.10 12.72
CA ALA A 167 -1.84 1.27 12.06
C ALA A 167 -3.24 0.96 11.50
N VAL A 168 -3.46 -0.23 10.95
CA VAL A 168 -4.78 -0.72 10.52
C VAL A 168 -5.77 -0.68 11.68
N ILE A 169 -5.42 -1.26 12.82
CA ILE A 169 -6.26 -1.29 14.01
C ILE A 169 -6.56 0.12 14.52
N THR A 170 -5.55 0.98 14.59
CA THR A 170 -5.73 2.39 14.98
C THR A 170 -6.71 3.08 14.04
N ARG A 171 -6.54 2.89 12.72
CA ARG A 171 -7.42 3.48 11.71
C ARG A 171 -8.87 3.01 11.85
N LEU A 172 -9.09 1.73 12.12
CA LEU A 172 -10.45 1.17 12.29
C LEU A 172 -11.15 1.71 13.56
N ARG A 173 -10.37 2.12 14.57
CA ARG A 173 -10.87 2.76 15.79
C ARG A 173 -11.17 4.26 15.64
N GLU A 174 -10.72 4.91 14.57
CA GLU A 174 -11.02 6.33 14.27
C GLU A 174 -12.51 6.60 13.93
N GLY A 175 -13.36 5.58 13.96
CA GLY A 175 -14.83 5.67 13.93
C GLY A 175 -15.46 5.74 12.54
N GLU A 176 -14.84 6.32 11.54
CA GLU A 176 -15.35 6.35 10.17
C GLU A 176 -14.98 5.07 9.43
N ARG A 177 -15.98 4.34 8.94
CA ARG A 177 -15.77 3.10 8.21
C ARG A 177 -15.00 3.34 6.90
N PRO A 178 -13.87 2.65 6.64
CA PRO A 178 -13.10 2.82 5.41
C PRO A 178 -13.95 2.50 4.17
N ARG A 179 -13.74 3.23 3.08
CA ARG A 179 -14.35 2.93 1.78
C ARG A 179 -13.63 1.76 1.11
N PHE A 180 -14.34 1.05 0.24
CA PHE A 180 -13.77 -0.02 -0.59
C PHE A 180 -13.84 0.35 -2.08
N PRO A 181 -12.76 0.20 -2.85
CA PRO A 181 -11.38 0.08 -2.37
C PRO A 181 -10.95 1.30 -1.56
N PRO A 182 -9.89 1.20 -0.71
CA PRO A 182 -9.44 2.32 0.12
C PRO A 182 -9.14 3.56 -0.71
N THR A 183 -9.66 4.70 -0.27
CA THR A 183 -9.33 5.98 -0.90
C THR A 183 -7.91 6.41 -0.49
N ARG A 184 -7.38 7.49 -1.11
CA ARG A 184 -6.09 8.10 -0.76
C ARG A 184 -5.89 8.29 0.76
N ARG A 185 -6.99 8.55 1.50
CA ARG A 185 -6.95 8.73 2.97
C ARG A 185 -6.39 7.50 3.67
N ASP A 186 -6.81 6.33 3.22
CA ASP A 186 -6.54 5.05 3.86
C ASP A 186 -5.52 4.20 3.09
N ALA A 187 -5.11 4.63 1.89
CA ALA A 187 -4.29 3.86 0.96
C ALA A 187 -2.99 3.33 1.60
N VAL A 188 -2.26 4.21 2.30
CA VAL A 188 -0.97 3.89 2.95
C VAL A 188 -1.12 2.86 4.08
N ILE A 189 -2.32 2.68 4.64
CA ILE A 189 -2.55 1.73 5.74
C ILE A 189 -3.25 0.48 5.24
N LEU A 190 -4.29 0.65 4.41
CA LEU A 190 -5.20 -0.43 4.06
C LEU A 190 -4.94 -1.02 2.66
N GLY A 191 -4.09 -0.38 1.84
CA GLY A 191 -3.82 -0.87 0.49
C GLY A 191 -3.26 -2.29 0.48
N GLY A 192 -2.29 -2.59 1.33
CA GLY A 192 -1.65 -3.91 1.43
C GLY A 192 -2.62 -5.02 1.81
N THR A 193 -3.65 -4.72 2.60
CA THR A 193 -4.63 -5.74 3.02
C THR A 193 -5.45 -6.32 1.84
N ILE A 194 -5.61 -5.55 0.75
CA ILE A 194 -6.26 -6.06 -0.47
C ILE A 194 -5.34 -7.05 -1.19
N PHE A 195 -4.04 -6.77 -1.23
CA PHE A 195 -3.06 -7.68 -1.81
C PHE A 195 -2.95 -8.98 -1.01
N ASP A 196 -2.92 -8.90 0.33
CA ASP A 196 -2.96 -10.09 1.18
C ASP A 196 -4.22 -10.93 0.96
N LEU A 197 -5.37 -10.29 0.70
CA LEU A 197 -6.60 -10.99 0.38
C LEU A 197 -6.50 -11.67 -1.00
N LEU A 198 -6.00 -10.95 -2.01
CA LEU A 198 -5.85 -11.49 -3.36
C LEU A 198 -4.83 -12.62 -3.41
N ASP A 199 -3.71 -12.49 -2.71
CA ASP A 199 -2.67 -13.52 -2.64
C ASP A 199 -3.22 -14.83 -2.05
N ARG A 200 -3.98 -14.76 -0.97
CA ARG A 200 -4.64 -15.92 -0.38
C ARG A 200 -5.69 -16.55 -1.29
N HIS A 201 -6.35 -15.74 -2.12
CA HIS A 201 -7.41 -16.20 -3.01
C HIS A 201 -6.88 -16.78 -4.33
N ALA A 202 -5.92 -16.11 -4.97
CA ALA A 202 -5.49 -16.40 -6.34
C ALA A 202 -3.96 -16.42 -6.53
N GLY A 203 -3.21 -16.27 -5.43
CA GLY A 203 -1.75 -16.36 -5.44
C GLY A 203 -1.01 -15.09 -5.85
N PRO A 204 0.33 -15.11 -5.75
CA PRO A 204 1.19 -13.93 -5.97
C PRO A 204 1.18 -13.43 -7.42
N GLU A 205 0.96 -14.30 -8.40
CA GLU A 205 0.87 -13.93 -9.82
C GLU A 205 -0.34 -13.04 -10.09
N ALA A 206 -1.48 -13.29 -9.40
CA ALA A 206 -2.65 -12.43 -9.49
C ALA A 206 -2.36 -11.02 -8.95
N CYS A 207 -1.55 -10.91 -7.91
CA CYS A 207 -1.10 -9.63 -7.36
C CYS A 207 -0.22 -8.86 -8.36
N ALA A 208 0.70 -9.52 -9.05
CA ALA A 208 1.50 -8.91 -10.11
C ALA A 208 0.64 -8.47 -11.29
N MET A 209 -0.32 -9.31 -11.73
CA MET A 209 -1.25 -8.96 -12.80
C MET A 209 -2.19 -7.81 -12.43
N LEU A 210 -2.60 -7.69 -11.16
CA LEU A 210 -3.44 -6.59 -10.68
C LEU A 210 -2.77 -5.23 -10.92
N VAL A 211 -1.48 -5.10 -10.70
CA VAL A 211 -0.73 -3.86 -10.92
C VAL A 211 -0.31 -3.64 -12.36
N ALA A 212 -0.04 -4.72 -13.11
CA ALA A 212 0.39 -4.63 -14.51
C ALA A 212 -0.75 -4.24 -15.48
N ARG A 213 -2.01 -4.55 -15.15
CA ARG A 213 -3.17 -4.42 -16.04
C ARG A 213 -4.29 -3.57 -15.46
N LEU A 214 -4.20 -2.25 -15.60
CA LEU A 214 -5.27 -1.36 -15.15
C LEU A 214 -6.43 -1.29 -16.15
N ARG A 215 -7.64 -1.43 -15.65
CA ARG A 215 -8.87 -1.24 -16.41
C ARG A 215 -9.21 0.25 -16.58
N ARG A 216 -9.74 0.62 -17.75
CA ARG A 216 -10.18 2.00 -18.03
C ARG A 216 -11.38 2.39 -17.18
N GLU A 217 -12.24 1.46 -16.90
CA GLU A 217 -13.46 1.61 -16.12
C GLU A 217 -13.15 2.00 -14.66
N GLY A 218 -12.01 1.60 -14.16
CA GLY A 218 -11.49 2.06 -12.86
C GLY A 218 -11.18 0.96 -11.85
N PRO A 219 -10.94 1.37 -10.58
CA PRO A 219 -10.48 0.46 -9.53
C PRO A 219 -11.40 -0.71 -9.24
N GLY A 220 -12.72 -0.48 -9.21
CA GLY A 220 -13.68 -1.57 -8.96
C GLY A 220 -13.67 -2.66 -10.02
N SER A 221 -13.64 -2.28 -11.31
CA SER A 221 -13.54 -3.24 -12.41
C SER A 221 -12.19 -3.97 -12.44
N ASN A 222 -11.12 -3.30 -11.99
CA ASN A 222 -9.81 -3.92 -11.87
C ASN A 222 -9.80 -5.03 -10.82
N LEU A 223 -10.42 -4.76 -9.65
CA LEU A 223 -10.58 -5.74 -8.58
C LEU A 223 -11.48 -6.89 -9.00
N ALA A 224 -12.66 -6.58 -9.58
CA ALA A 224 -13.59 -7.61 -10.03
C ALA A 224 -12.93 -8.61 -11.00
N LEU A 225 -12.07 -8.11 -11.90
CA LEU A 225 -11.31 -8.98 -12.79
C LEU A 225 -10.23 -9.78 -12.06
N ALA A 226 -9.48 -9.16 -11.15
CA ALA A 226 -8.36 -9.82 -10.46
C ALA A 226 -8.84 -10.94 -9.53
N PHE A 227 -10.00 -10.73 -8.88
CA PHE A 227 -10.62 -11.72 -7.99
C PHE A 227 -11.58 -12.67 -8.72
N ASP A 228 -11.84 -12.44 -9.99
CA ASP A 228 -12.88 -13.15 -10.75
C ASP A 228 -14.23 -13.17 -10.02
N ALA A 229 -14.63 -12.02 -9.42
CA ALA A 229 -15.77 -11.95 -8.53
C ALA A 229 -16.45 -10.56 -8.55
N PRO A 230 -17.77 -10.50 -8.22
CA PRO A 230 -18.47 -9.24 -8.04
C PRO A 230 -17.86 -8.40 -6.90
N LEU A 231 -17.76 -7.09 -7.13
CA LEU A 231 -17.12 -6.15 -6.19
C LEU A 231 -17.71 -6.23 -4.76
N GLY A 232 -19.01 -6.43 -4.63
CA GLY A 232 -19.67 -6.56 -3.31
C GLY A 232 -19.26 -7.79 -2.51
N LYS A 233 -18.91 -8.91 -3.17
CA LYS A 233 -18.37 -10.10 -2.49
C LYS A 233 -16.94 -9.84 -2.03
N ILE A 234 -16.11 -9.22 -2.89
CA ILE A 234 -14.73 -8.85 -2.54
C ILE A 234 -14.72 -7.88 -1.35
N GLU A 235 -15.60 -6.86 -1.38
CA GLU A 235 -15.73 -5.92 -0.26
C GLU A 235 -16.10 -6.62 1.04
N ARG A 236 -17.03 -7.59 1.00
CA ARG A 236 -17.43 -8.36 2.19
C ARG A 236 -16.25 -9.14 2.75
N ALA A 237 -15.56 -9.93 1.93
CA ALA A 237 -14.39 -10.70 2.34
C ALA A 237 -13.27 -9.80 2.90
N TRP A 238 -13.05 -8.64 2.28
CA TRP A 238 -12.08 -7.68 2.79
C TRP A 238 -12.48 -7.12 4.16
N ARG A 239 -13.76 -6.84 4.40
CA ARG A 239 -14.24 -6.38 5.71
C ARG A 239 -14.10 -7.44 6.78
N GLU A 240 -14.43 -8.68 6.47
CA GLU A 240 -14.25 -9.84 7.36
C GLU A 240 -12.77 -10.00 7.74
N GLN A 241 -11.85 -9.85 6.78
CA GLN A 241 -10.41 -9.84 7.05
C GLN A 241 -10.00 -8.70 7.99
N LEU A 242 -10.53 -7.49 7.81
CA LEU A 242 -10.22 -6.36 8.71
C LEU A 242 -10.74 -6.61 10.12
N ASP A 243 -11.95 -7.16 10.25
CA ASP A 243 -12.53 -7.51 11.55
C ASP A 243 -11.69 -8.60 12.25
N GLU A 244 -11.17 -9.58 11.50
CA GLU A 244 -10.26 -10.60 12.01
C GLU A 244 -8.93 -10.01 12.51
N ILE A 245 -8.35 -9.04 11.80
CA ILE A 245 -7.14 -8.33 12.25
C ILE A 245 -7.36 -7.68 13.61
N VAL A 246 -8.53 -7.05 13.82
CA VAL A 246 -8.88 -6.42 15.10
C VAL A 246 -9.09 -7.46 16.18
N TYR A 247 -9.82 -8.53 15.89
CA TYR A 247 -10.13 -9.61 16.84
C TYR A 247 -8.85 -10.28 17.37
N ARG A 248 -7.95 -10.70 16.50
CA ARG A 248 -6.67 -11.33 16.89
C ARG A 248 -5.79 -10.42 17.75
N GLN A 249 -5.88 -9.10 17.58
CA GLN A 249 -5.15 -8.18 18.44
C GLN A 249 -5.78 -8.08 19.83
N SER A 250 -7.11 -8.13 19.92
CA SER A 250 -7.80 -8.13 21.21
C SER A 250 -7.41 -9.38 22.02
N GLU A 251 -7.41 -10.56 21.39
CA GLU A 251 -6.97 -11.79 22.04
C GLU A 251 -5.51 -11.73 22.53
N ARG A 252 -4.61 -11.10 21.76
CA ARG A 252 -3.21 -10.92 22.19
C ARG A 252 -3.06 -9.98 23.38
N LEU A 253 -3.93 -8.97 23.48
CA LEU A 253 -3.93 -8.03 24.61
C LEU A 253 -4.58 -8.65 25.86
N ASP A 254 -5.57 -9.52 25.68
CA ASP A 254 -6.26 -10.23 26.75
C ASP A 254 -5.53 -11.53 27.16
N ALA A 255 -4.57 -11.99 26.36
CA ALA A 255 -3.74 -13.13 26.73
C ALA A 255 -2.88 -12.75 27.95
N PRO A 256 -2.88 -13.56 29.02
CA PRO A 256 -2.05 -13.32 30.19
C PRO A 256 -0.59 -13.18 29.76
N SER A 257 0.11 -12.22 30.35
CA SER A 257 1.55 -12.08 30.09
C SER A 257 2.28 -13.39 30.38
N LEU A 258 3.39 -13.63 29.68
CA LEU A 258 4.17 -14.87 29.88
C LEU A 258 4.49 -15.08 31.37
N SER A 259 4.74 -13.99 32.12
CA SER A 259 4.97 -14.03 33.56
C SER A 259 3.73 -14.42 34.35
N GLU A 260 2.53 -14.00 33.96
CA GLU A 260 1.26 -14.42 34.56
C GLU A 260 0.90 -15.86 34.21
N ALA A 261 1.16 -16.29 32.99
CA ALA A 261 1.00 -17.68 32.55
C ALA A 261 1.93 -18.61 33.31
N LEU A 262 3.21 -18.24 33.42
CA LEU A 262 4.21 -18.98 34.21
C LEU A 262 3.86 -19.03 35.72
N ASN A 263 3.28 -17.97 36.26
CA ASN A 263 2.87 -17.91 37.69
C ASN A 263 1.59 -18.71 37.97
N ARG A 264 0.73 -18.98 36.94
CA ARG A 264 -0.49 -19.80 37.06
C ARG A 264 -0.23 -21.29 36.82
N SER A 265 0.88 -21.64 36.19
CA SER A 265 1.16 -23.01 35.80
C SER A 265 2.00 -23.72 36.87
N SER A 266 1.45 -24.73 37.48
CA SER A 266 2.24 -25.80 38.14
C SER A 266 3.11 -26.48 37.09
N PRO A 267 4.36 -26.95 37.43
CA PRO A 267 5.38 -27.33 36.45
C PRO A 267 5.05 -28.43 35.44
N GLY A 268 3.84 -28.94 35.41
CA GLY A 268 3.42 -30.05 34.53
C GLY A 268 2.47 -29.68 33.38
N ARG A 269 1.90 -28.48 33.31
CA ARG A 269 0.84 -28.13 32.33
C ARG A 269 1.22 -27.09 31.27
N VAL A 270 2.45 -26.59 31.25
CA VAL A 270 2.87 -25.48 30.38
C VAL A 270 2.81 -25.83 28.87
N ARG A 271 2.70 -27.10 28.50
CA ARG A 271 2.79 -27.53 27.09
C ARG A 271 1.44 -27.66 26.39
N GLU A 272 0.35 -27.80 27.14
CA GLU A 272 -1.00 -27.97 26.56
C GLU A 272 -1.78 -26.65 26.35
N GLU A 273 -1.44 -25.58 27.11
CA GLU A 273 -2.15 -24.29 27.04
C GLU A 273 -1.63 -23.32 25.97
N LEU A 274 -0.54 -23.67 25.26
CA LEU A 274 0.03 -22.88 24.16
C LEU A 274 -0.41 -23.36 22.78
N ASP A 275 -1.33 -24.31 22.70
CA ASP A 275 -2.01 -24.68 21.45
C ASP A 275 -3.03 -23.60 21.10
N LEU A 276 -2.54 -22.54 20.48
CA LEU A 276 -3.37 -21.49 19.92
C LEU A 276 -4.26 -22.13 18.83
N PRO A 277 -5.59 -21.97 18.90
CA PRO A 277 -6.47 -22.51 17.87
C PRO A 277 -6.05 -21.98 16.51
N THR A 278 -5.92 -22.88 15.56
CA THR A 278 -5.73 -22.52 14.14
C THR A 278 -6.86 -21.55 13.75
N PRO A 279 -6.55 -20.37 13.20
CA PRO A 279 -7.59 -19.45 12.79
C PRO A 279 -8.54 -20.14 11.83
N PRO A 280 -9.84 -19.86 11.87
CA PRO A 280 -10.76 -20.38 10.88
C PRO A 280 -10.25 -19.98 9.49
N GLU A 281 -10.09 -20.96 8.60
CA GLU A 281 -9.83 -20.70 7.19
C GLU A 281 -10.95 -19.81 6.67
N LEU A 282 -10.60 -18.63 6.12
CA LEU A 282 -11.56 -17.78 5.45
C LEU A 282 -12.00 -18.53 4.20
N ASP A 283 -13.17 -19.16 4.28
CA ASP A 283 -13.80 -19.81 3.12
C ASP A 283 -14.32 -18.74 2.17
N LEU A 284 -13.47 -18.34 1.24
CA LEU A 284 -13.86 -17.43 0.17
C LEU A 284 -14.68 -18.14 -0.92
N GLY A 285 -14.86 -19.46 -0.79
CA GLY A 285 -15.43 -20.32 -1.81
C GLY A 285 -14.52 -20.43 -3.04
N THR A 286 -14.82 -21.37 -3.90
CA THR A 286 -14.16 -21.43 -5.21
C THR A 286 -14.70 -20.33 -6.13
N PRO A 287 -13.94 -19.86 -7.15
CA PRO A 287 -14.43 -18.88 -8.13
C PRO A 287 -15.78 -19.25 -8.75
N SER A 288 -16.07 -20.53 -8.94
CA SER A 288 -17.34 -21.03 -9.45
C SER A 288 -18.53 -20.79 -8.47
N GLU A 289 -18.32 -20.94 -7.16
CA GLU A 289 -19.36 -20.70 -6.15
C GLU A 289 -19.77 -19.24 -6.04
N TRP A 290 -18.88 -18.32 -6.47
CA TRP A 290 -19.13 -16.89 -6.43
C TRP A 290 -20.10 -16.43 -7.54
N PHE A 291 -20.34 -17.27 -8.56
CA PHE A 291 -21.24 -16.98 -9.68
C PHE A 291 -22.65 -17.59 -9.53
N GLU A 292 -22.83 -18.64 -8.71
CA GLU A 292 -24.12 -19.35 -8.58
C GLU A 292 -25.24 -18.51 -7.94
N ASN A 293 -24.89 -17.42 -7.23
CA ASN A 293 -25.88 -16.52 -6.62
C ASN A 293 -25.98 -15.19 -7.39
N GLY A 294 -25.97 -15.27 -8.72
CA GLY A 294 -25.90 -14.13 -9.59
C GLY A 294 -27.08 -13.18 -9.54
N ASP A 295 -26.77 -11.92 -9.29
CA ASP A 295 -27.46 -10.85 -9.96
C ASP A 295 -26.71 -10.56 -11.25
N SER A 296 -27.32 -10.79 -12.37
CA SER A 296 -26.82 -10.42 -13.68
C SER A 296 -26.43 -8.93 -13.67
N PRO A 297 -25.28 -8.53 -14.29
CA PRO A 297 -24.96 -7.12 -14.44
C PRO A 297 -26.10 -6.44 -15.15
N GLY A 298 -26.66 -5.39 -14.51
CA GLY A 298 -27.79 -4.66 -14.99
C GLY A 298 -27.66 -4.30 -16.47
N ARG A 299 -28.78 -4.33 -17.19
CA ARG A 299 -28.92 -3.92 -18.61
C ARG A 299 -28.13 -2.65 -18.87
N PRO A 300 -27.50 -2.51 -20.04
CA PRO A 300 -26.89 -1.25 -20.47
C PRO A 300 -27.95 -0.14 -20.35
N VAL A 301 -27.63 0.90 -19.61
CA VAL A 301 -28.41 2.13 -19.61
C VAL A 301 -28.33 2.67 -21.01
N GLU A 302 -29.46 2.70 -21.73
CA GLU A 302 -29.61 3.37 -23.00
C GLU A 302 -29.11 4.82 -22.81
N LYS A 303 -28.14 5.21 -23.63
CA LYS A 303 -27.70 6.59 -23.71
C LYS A 303 -28.89 7.43 -24.22
N PRO A 304 -29.23 8.55 -23.58
CA PRO A 304 -30.19 9.47 -24.17
C PRO A 304 -29.63 10.02 -25.49
N ASP A 305 -30.48 10.02 -26.53
CA ASP A 305 -30.17 10.53 -27.83
C ASP A 305 -29.62 11.96 -27.78
N GLU A 306 -28.42 12.16 -28.30
CA GLU A 306 -27.75 13.47 -28.42
C GLU A 306 -28.42 14.41 -29.43
N ASP A 307 -29.39 13.93 -30.21
CA ASP A 307 -30.05 14.69 -31.29
C ASP A 307 -31.06 15.76 -30.79
N SER A 308 -31.42 15.75 -29.49
CA SER A 308 -32.40 16.74 -29.00
C SER A 308 -31.80 18.08 -28.56
N ARG A 309 -30.49 18.26 -28.60
CA ARG A 309 -29.84 19.50 -28.10
C ARG A 309 -29.41 20.48 -29.19
N GLU A 310 -29.54 20.12 -30.44
CA GLU A 310 -29.10 20.99 -31.57
C GLU A 310 -30.20 21.92 -32.10
N GLN A 311 -31.49 21.73 -31.72
CA GLN A 311 -32.57 22.55 -32.17
C GLN A 311 -32.86 23.79 -31.32
N ASP A 312 -32.34 23.88 -30.12
CA ASP A 312 -32.61 25.01 -29.21
C ASP A 312 -31.58 26.16 -29.28
N ARG A 313 -30.55 26.06 -30.10
CA ARG A 313 -29.52 27.11 -30.27
C ARG A 313 -29.78 28.11 -31.44
N ARG A 314 -30.90 27.99 -32.12
CA ARG A 314 -31.19 28.86 -33.28
C ARG A 314 -32.21 30.00 -33.04
N GLN A 315 -32.57 30.29 -31.77
CA GLN A 315 -33.51 31.36 -31.48
C GLN A 315 -32.99 32.29 -30.35
N GLU A 316 -31.85 32.88 -30.51
CA GLU A 316 -31.52 34.11 -29.76
C GLU A 316 -31.29 35.24 -30.74
N PRO A 317 -32.06 36.34 -30.65
CA PRO A 317 -31.93 37.51 -31.52
C PRO A 317 -30.73 38.36 -31.08
N ARG A 318 -29.95 38.76 -32.08
CA ARG A 318 -28.85 39.73 -31.95
C ARG A 318 -29.40 41.06 -31.39
N ARG A 319 -28.88 41.51 -30.29
CA ARG A 319 -28.80 42.93 -29.90
C ARG A 319 -27.38 43.26 -29.51
#